data_b516b8a15f5b8ef047642ce6818d4d1a
#
_entry.id   b516b8a15f5b8ef047642ce6818d4d1a
#
_cell.length_a   1.000
_cell.length_b   1.000
_cell.length_c   1.000
_cell.angle_alpha   90.00
_cell.angle_beta   90.00
_cell.angle_gamma   90.00
#
_symmetry.space_group_name_H-M   'P 1'
#
loop_
_entity.id
_entity.type
_entity.pdbx_description
1 polymer ?
#
loop_
_entity_poly.entity_id
_entity_poly.type
_entity_poly.pdbx_seq_one_letter_code
_entity_poly.pdbx_strand_id
1 'polypeptide(L)'
;QKLVAARLAADVMGVPTLVIARTDADAADLITSDCDPYDREFITGDRTSEGFFRTHAGIEQAISRGLAYAPYADLVWCETSKPDLEQARRFAEAIHARFPGKLLAYNCSPSFNWKKNLDDKTIASFQQQLSDMGYKYQFITLAGIHSMWFNMFDLSLIHISEPTRQAEI
;
A
#
# COMPACT_ATOMS: atom_id res chain seq x y z
N GLN A 1 5.37 18.45 -5.89
CA GLN A 1 6.81 18.80 -5.78
C GLN A 1 7.70 17.53 -5.73
N LYS A 2 7.52 16.61 -4.74
CA LYS A 2 8.37 15.42 -4.58
C LYS A 2 8.43 14.52 -5.82
N LEU A 3 7.27 14.21 -6.43
CA LEU A 3 7.21 13.37 -7.63
C LEU A 3 7.92 14.02 -8.83
N VAL A 4 7.72 15.34 -9.02
CA VAL A 4 8.40 16.11 -10.07
C VAL A 4 9.91 16.12 -9.84
N ALA A 5 10.36 16.31 -8.60
CA ALA A 5 11.78 16.27 -8.26
C ALA A 5 12.41 14.89 -8.52
N ALA A 6 11.70 13.80 -8.16
CA ALA A 6 12.16 12.44 -8.41
C ALA A 6 12.28 12.14 -9.92
N ARG A 7 11.29 12.57 -10.72
CA ARG A 7 11.34 12.43 -12.19
C ARG A 7 12.49 13.23 -12.78
N LEU A 8 12.63 14.49 -12.38
CA LEU A 8 13.73 15.34 -12.85
C LEU A 8 15.10 14.72 -12.54
N ALA A 9 15.27 14.18 -11.33
CA ALA A 9 16.54 13.52 -10.97
C ALA A 9 16.83 12.31 -11.86
N ALA A 10 15.83 11.47 -12.14
CA ALA A 10 15.97 10.32 -13.05
C ALA A 10 16.34 10.77 -14.48
N ASP A 11 15.69 11.81 -14.99
CA ASP A 11 15.90 12.35 -16.32
C ASP A 11 17.30 12.96 -16.45
N VAL A 12 17.72 13.75 -15.45
CA VAL A 12 19.08 14.36 -15.43
C VAL A 12 20.18 13.29 -15.37
N MET A 13 19.93 12.21 -14.62
CA MET A 13 20.89 11.09 -14.52
C MET A 13 20.84 10.14 -15.71
N GLY A 14 19.86 10.28 -16.60
CA GLY A 14 19.68 9.39 -17.76
C GLY A 14 19.35 7.94 -17.38
N VAL A 15 18.67 7.71 -16.23
CA VAL A 15 18.33 6.39 -15.73
C VAL A 15 16.83 6.09 -15.90
N PRO A 16 16.43 4.86 -16.33
CA PRO A 16 15.04 4.50 -16.57
C PRO A 16 14.34 4.13 -15.26
N THR A 17 14.40 5.00 -14.26
CA THR A 17 13.78 4.77 -12.96
C THR A 17 12.27 4.96 -13.04
N LEU A 18 11.50 3.95 -12.63
CA LEU A 18 10.06 4.05 -12.48
C LEU A 18 9.71 4.73 -11.14
N VAL A 19 8.77 5.66 -11.20
CA VAL A 19 8.27 6.38 -10.03
C VAL A 19 6.90 5.82 -9.64
N ILE A 20 6.81 5.24 -8.45
CA ILE A 20 5.55 4.76 -7.86
C ILE A 20 5.11 5.78 -6.81
N ALA A 21 3.97 6.42 -7.03
CA ALA A 21 3.40 7.36 -6.07
C ALA A 21 2.50 6.65 -5.08
N ARG A 22 2.85 6.71 -3.79
CA ARG A 22 2.07 6.14 -2.68
C ARG A 22 1.23 7.20 -2.01
N THR A 23 -0.01 6.87 -1.67
CA THR A 23 -0.84 7.61 -0.72
C THR A 23 -1.25 6.73 0.45
N ASP A 24 -1.20 7.29 1.65
CA ASP A 24 -1.68 6.68 2.90
C ASP A 24 -2.99 7.33 3.38
N ALA A 25 -3.65 8.11 2.54
CA ALA A 25 -4.80 8.92 2.92
C ALA A 25 -6.03 8.09 3.32
N ASP A 26 -6.08 6.80 2.98
CA ASP A 26 -7.14 5.90 3.44
C ASP A 26 -7.19 5.77 4.97
N ALA A 27 -6.05 5.88 5.64
CA ALA A 27 -5.94 5.76 7.09
C ALA A 27 -5.37 7.03 7.76
N ALA A 28 -5.26 8.15 7.05
CA ALA A 28 -4.64 9.37 7.54
C ALA A 28 -5.68 10.32 8.18
N ASP A 29 -5.80 10.30 9.49
CA ASP A 29 -6.69 11.20 10.24
C ASP A 29 -6.11 12.61 10.46
N LEU A 30 -4.82 12.80 10.18
CA LEU A 30 -4.11 14.06 10.42
C LEU A 30 -3.23 14.45 9.24
N ILE A 31 -3.18 15.75 8.95
CA ILE A 31 -2.23 16.35 8.02
C ILE A 31 -1.53 17.56 8.63
N THR A 32 -0.32 17.85 8.16
CA THR A 32 0.52 18.94 8.71
C THR A 32 0.18 20.30 8.15
N SER A 33 -0.50 20.37 7.00
CA SER A 33 -0.77 21.61 6.28
C SER A 33 -2.08 21.52 5.50
N ASP A 34 -2.79 22.63 5.39
CA ASP A 34 -4.02 22.82 4.63
C ASP A 34 -3.80 23.53 3.27
N CYS A 35 -2.54 23.67 2.87
CA CYS A 35 -2.22 24.43 1.65
C CYS A 35 -2.53 23.67 0.35
N ASP A 36 -2.62 22.34 0.39
CA ASP A 36 -2.89 21.54 -0.80
C ASP A 36 -4.40 21.55 -1.14
N PRO A 37 -4.79 22.00 -2.33
CA PRO A 37 -6.20 22.07 -2.71
C PRO A 37 -6.90 20.70 -2.77
N TYR A 38 -6.15 19.62 -2.98
CA TYR A 38 -6.69 18.25 -3.02
C TYR A 38 -7.08 17.70 -1.65
N ASP A 39 -6.61 18.33 -0.56
CA ASP A 39 -6.93 17.90 0.80
C ASP A 39 -8.06 18.72 1.44
N ARG A 40 -8.36 19.91 0.91
CA ARG A 40 -9.24 20.89 1.57
C ARG A 40 -10.62 20.37 1.89
N GLU A 41 -11.22 19.59 1.01
CA GLU A 41 -12.56 19.03 1.20
C GLU A 41 -12.63 17.97 2.30
N PHE A 42 -11.47 17.40 2.68
CA PHE A 42 -11.37 16.38 3.72
C PHE A 42 -11.00 16.95 5.10
N ILE A 43 -10.64 18.24 5.19
CA ILE A 43 -10.28 18.89 6.45
C ILE A 43 -11.54 19.20 7.25
N THR A 44 -11.59 18.75 8.51
CA THR A 44 -12.76 18.94 9.38
C THR A 44 -12.89 20.35 9.95
N GLY A 45 -11.83 21.16 9.91
CA GLY A 45 -11.72 22.46 10.56
C GLY A 45 -11.10 22.40 11.96
N ASP A 46 -11.05 21.23 12.59
CA ASP A 46 -10.47 21.02 13.90
C ASP A 46 -8.94 20.83 13.82
N ARG A 47 -8.26 21.17 14.90
CA ARG A 47 -6.82 20.95 15.07
C ARG A 47 -6.50 20.17 16.35
N THR A 48 -5.38 19.48 16.33
CA THR A 48 -4.80 18.91 17.56
C THR A 48 -4.06 19.98 18.35
N SER A 49 -3.70 19.67 19.62
CA SER A 49 -2.87 20.54 20.45
C SER A 49 -1.51 20.86 19.85
N GLU A 50 -0.98 19.94 19.02
CA GLU A 50 0.29 20.09 18.30
C GLU A 50 0.15 20.89 16.99
N GLY A 51 -1.08 21.27 16.61
CA GLY A 51 -1.35 22.10 15.43
C GLY A 51 -1.62 21.34 14.13
N PHE A 52 -1.73 20.00 14.15
CA PHE A 52 -2.14 19.22 13.00
C PHE A 52 -3.62 19.46 12.66
N PHE A 53 -3.93 19.46 11.37
CA PHE A 53 -5.31 19.48 10.92
C PHE A 53 -5.90 18.09 10.96
N ARG A 54 -7.14 17.95 11.45
CA ARG A 54 -7.89 16.70 11.38
C ARG A 54 -8.52 16.54 10.01
N THR A 55 -8.54 15.31 9.50
CA THR A 55 -9.13 14.98 8.21
C THR A 55 -10.12 13.83 8.33
N HIS A 56 -11.04 13.76 7.37
CA HIS A 56 -11.85 12.57 7.13
C HIS A 56 -11.03 11.60 6.27
N ALA A 57 -10.32 10.69 6.94
CA ALA A 57 -9.62 9.60 6.29
C ALA A 57 -10.57 8.71 5.47
N GLY A 58 -10.05 8.00 4.50
CA GLY A 58 -10.82 7.03 3.73
C GLY A 58 -10.50 7.04 2.25
N ILE A 59 -11.19 6.16 1.53
CA ILE A 59 -10.94 5.92 0.12
C ILE A 59 -11.15 7.15 -0.76
N GLU A 60 -12.06 8.05 -0.41
CA GLU A 60 -12.30 9.28 -1.19
C GLU A 60 -11.10 10.21 -1.14
N GLN A 61 -10.50 10.41 0.05
CA GLN A 61 -9.27 11.18 0.18
C GLN A 61 -8.10 10.49 -0.55
N ALA A 62 -8.01 9.16 -0.47
CA ALA A 62 -7.01 8.41 -1.20
C ALA A 62 -7.17 8.55 -2.73
N ILE A 63 -8.39 8.53 -3.24
CA ILE A 63 -8.71 8.76 -4.66
C ILE A 63 -8.30 10.18 -5.07
N SER A 64 -8.67 11.20 -4.30
CA SER A 64 -8.28 12.58 -4.58
C SER A 64 -6.76 12.73 -4.71
N ARG A 65 -6.02 12.15 -3.78
CA ARG A 65 -4.56 12.12 -3.84
C ARG A 65 -4.02 11.31 -5.00
N GLY A 66 -4.59 10.14 -5.26
CA GLY A 66 -4.21 9.28 -6.39
C GLY A 66 -4.36 9.99 -7.73
N LEU A 67 -5.46 10.70 -7.93
CA LEU A 67 -5.71 11.51 -9.12
C LEU A 67 -4.71 12.67 -9.27
N ALA A 68 -4.33 13.31 -8.15
CA ALA A 68 -3.31 14.36 -8.14
C ALA A 68 -1.91 13.83 -8.49
N TYR A 69 -1.58 12.59 -8.10
CA TYR A 69 -0.27 11.98 -8.33
C TYR A 69 -0.12 11.34 -9.72
N ALA A 70 -1.23 10.84 -10.28
CA ALA A 70 -1.21 10.07 -11.52
C ALA A 70 -0.47 10.74 -12.70
N PRO A 71 -0.54 12.08 -12.93
CA PRO A 71 0.21 12.73 -14.00
C PRO A 71 1.74 12.66 -13.85
N TYR A 72 2.24 12.47 -12.62
CA TYR A 72 3.65 12.59 -12.27
C TYR A 72 4.34 11.27 -11.92
N ALA A 73 3.59 10.17 -11.95
CA ALA A 73 4.08 8.85 -11.58
C ALA A 73 3.80 7.82 -12.68
N ASP A 74 4.63 6.81 -12.78
CA ASP A 74 4.42 5.67 -13.67
C ASP A 74 3.32 4.76 -13.13
N LEU A 75 3.34 4.52 -11.82
CA LEU A 75 2.31 3.76 -11.11
C LEU A 75 1.75 4.57 -9.94
N VAL A 76 0.50 4.28 -9.57
CA VAL A 76 -0.12 4.83 -8.36
C VAL A 76 -0.44 3.69 -7.38
N TRP A 77 -0.18 3.94 -6.12
CA TRP A 77 -0.38 2.98 -5.03
C TRP A 77 -1.16 3.62 -3.87
N CYS A 78 -2.32 3.06 -3.57
CA CYS A 78 -3.06 3.34 -2.34
C CYS A 78 -2.68 2.31 -1.28
N GLU A 79 -2.06 2.73 -0.19
CA GLU A 79 -1.81 1.85 0.95
C GLU A 79 -3.10 1.57 1.70
N THR A 80 -3.30 0.31 2.07
CA THR A 80 -4.46 -0.17 2.83
C THR A 80 -4.02 -0.93 4.07
N SER A 81 -4.89 -1.08 5.04
CA SER A 81 -4.62 -1.81 6.30
C SER A 81 -5.16 -3.23 6.31
N LYS A 82 -6.01 -3.59 5.35
CA LYS A 82 -6.64 -4.90 5.19
C LYS A 82 -6.85 -5.21 3.70
N PRO A 83 -6.99 -6.50 3.33
CA PRO A 83 -7.30 -6.87 1.95
C PRO A 83 -8.79 -6.60 1.67
N ASP A 84 -9.07 -5.70 0.73
CA ASP A 84 -10.42 -5.30 0.37
C ASP A 84 -10.51 -5.09 -1.15
N LEU A 85 -11.15 -6.02 -1.86
CA LEU A 85 -11.29 -5.97 -3.32
C LEU A 85 -12.25 -4.87 -3.78
N GLU A 86 -13.25 -4.54 -2.98
CA GLU A 86 -14.19 -3.48 -3.34
C GLU A 86 -13.54 -2.11 -3.24
N GLN A 87 -12.78 -1.87 -2.19
CA GLN A 87 -11.97 -0.66 -2.05
C GLN A 87 -10.95 -0.54 -3.19
N ALA A 88 -10.27 -1.66 -3.51
CA ALA A 88 -9.32 -1.70 -4.63
C ALA A 88 -10.01 -1.37 -5.97
N ARG A 89 -11.21 -1.91 -6.22
CA ARG A 89 -12.00 -1.63 -7.42
C ARG A 89 -12.36 -0.15 -7.50
N ARG A 90 -12.91 0.44 -6.45
CA ARG A 90 -13.28 1.86 -6.41
C ARG A 90 -12.10 2.77 -6.73
N PHE A 91 -10.94 2.48 -6.15
CA PHE A 91 -9.73 3.24 -6.44
C PHE A 91 -9.31 3.10 -7.90
N ALA A 92 -9.26 1.87 -8.43
CA ALA A 92 -8.86 1.60 -9.80
C ALA A 92 -9.80 2.28 -10.82
N GLU A 93 -11.10 2.14 -10.64
CA GLU A 93 -12.11 2.75 -11.51
C GLU A 93 -12.00 4.28 -11.52
N ALA A 94 -11.82 4.91 -10.37
CA ALA A 94 -11.67 6.37 -10.27
C ALA A 94 -10.40 6.86 -10.98
N ILE A 95 -9.27 6.15 -10.83
CA ILE A 95 -8.03 6.51 -11.52
C ILE A 95 -8.18 6.28 -13.03
N HIS A 96 -8.70 5.13 -13.46
CA HIS A 96 -8.83 4.81 -14.88
C HIS A 96 -9.86 5.65 -15.63
N ALA A 97 -10.89 6.15 -14.96
CA ALA A 97 -11.85 7.08 -15.55
C ALA A 97 -11.18 8.36 -16.06
N ARG A 98 -10.13 8.82 -15.37
CA ARG A 98 -9.41 10.04 -15.74
C ARG A 98 -8.07 9.76 -16.45
N PHE A 99 -7.44 8.63 -16.15
CA PHE A 99 -6.16 8.22 -16.71
C PHE A 99 -6.25 6.77 -17.21
N PRO A 100 -6.90 6.53 -18.35
CA PRO A 100 -7.06 5.19 -18.91
C PRO A 100 -5.72 4.48 -19.06
N GLY A 101 -5.64 3.24 -18.56
CA GLY A 101 -4.41 2.43 -18.64
C GLY A 101 -3.31 2.81 -17.64
N LYS A 102 -3.54 3.75 -16.71
CA LYS A 102 -2.58 4.03 -15.63
C LYS A 102 -2.29 2.75 -14.84
N LEU A 103 -1.01 2.43 -14.71
CA LEU A 103 -0.59 1.27 -13.92
C LEU A 103 -0.82 1.51 -12.43
N LEU A 104 -1.27 0.48 -11.74
CA LEU A 104 -1.51 0.48 -10.31
C LEU A 104 -0.64 -0.54 -9.62
N ALA A 105 -0.26 -0.22 -8.36
CA ALA A 105 0.48 -1.12 -7.48
C ALA A 105 -0.35 -1.46 -6.24
N TYR A 106 -0.19 -2.69 -5.72
CA TYR A 106 -0.87 -3.16 -4.51
C TYR A 106 0.09 -3.90 -3.59
N ASN A 107 -0.01 -3.59 -2.30
CA ASN A 107 0.72 -4.28 -1.24
C ASN A 107 -0.10 -5.45 -0.70
N CYS A 108 0.30 -6.67 -1.02
CA CYS A 108 -0.27 -7.89 -0.45
C CYS A 108 0.43 -8.24 0.88
N SER A 109 0.37 -7.36 1.86
CA SER A 109 1.09 -7.54 3.12
C SER A 109 0.65 -8.78 3.90
N PRO A 110 1.58 -9.59 4.44
CA PRO A 110 1.26 -10.68 5.35
C PRO A 110 0.56 -10.21 6.63
N SER A 111 0.76 -8.94 7.02
CA SER A 111 0.16 -8.34 8.22
C SER A 111 -1.36 -8.09 8.11
N PHE A 112 -1.96 -8.26 6.93
CA PHE A 112 -3.38 -7.99 6.69
C PHE A 112 -4.34 -9.01 7.31
N ASN A 113 -3.85 -10.04 8.00
CA ASN A 113 -4.68 -11.10 8.61
C ASN A 113 -5.68 -11.70 7.59
N TRP A 114 -5.18 -12.13 6.45
CA TRP A 114 -5.93 -12.59 5.29
C TRP A 114 -7.09 -13.53 5.63
N LYS A 115 -6.82 -14.59 6.39
CA LYS A 115 -7.83 -15.60 6.79
C LYS A 115 -8.89 -15.07 7.76
N LYS A 116 -8.63 -13.95 8.44
CA LYS A 116 -9.62 -13.28 9.28
C LYS A 116 -10.60 -12.45 8.44
N ASN A 117 -10.12 -11.91 7.33
CA ASN A 117 -10.88 -10.96 6.52
C ASN A 117 -11.55 -11.61 5.30
N LEU A 118 -10.98 -12.71 4.78
CA LEU A 118 -11.40 -13.33 3.52
C LEU A 118 -11.44 -14.85 3.64
N ASP A 119 -12.31 -15.49 2.85
CA ASP A 119 -12.32 -16.94 2.68
C ASP A 119 -11.17 -17.42 1.77
N ASP A 120 -10.86 -18.71 1.83
CA ASP A 120 -9.74 -19.31 1.09
C ASP A 120 -9.93 -19.20 -0.45
N LYS A 121 -11.16 -19.20 -0.95
CA LYS A 121 -11.46 -19.05 -2.38
C LYS A 121 -11.15 -17.64 -2.85
N THR A 122 -11.54 -16.63 -2.09
CA THR A 122 -11.26 -15.23 -2.38
C THR A 122 -9.76 -14.97 -2.29
N ILE A 123 -9.08 -15.51 -1.27
CA ILE A 123 -7.61 -15.39 -1.15
C ILE A 123 -6.91 -15.97 -2.38
N ALA A 124 -7.30 -17.17 -2.82
CA ALA A 124 -6.69 -17.84 -3.97
C ALA A 124 -6.84 -17.06 -5.29
N SER A 125 -7.92 -16.29 -5.46
CA SER A 125 -8.18 -15.50 -6.66
C SER A 125 -7.82 -14.02 -6.54
N PHE A 126 -7.41 -13.56 -5.35
CA PHE A 126 -7.24 -12.14 -5.02
C PHE A 126 -6.27 -11.43 -5.98
N GLN A 127 -5.10 -12.02 -6.22
CA GLN A 127 -4.09 -11.43 -7.10
C GLN A 127 -4.56 -11.34 -8.55
N GLN A 128 -5.31 -12.33 -9.04
CA GLN A 128 -5.87 -12.29 -10.38
C GLN A 128 -6.92 -11.19 -10.50
N GLN A 129 -7.81 -11.07 -9.53
CA GLN A 129 -8.82 -10.01 -9.50
C GLN A 129 -8.19 -8.62 -9.47
N LEU A 130 -7.14 -8.41 -8.67
CA LEU A 130 -6.37 -7.17 -8.71
C LEU A 130 -5.75 -6.91 -10.07
N SER A 131 -5.15 -7.94 -10.69
CA SER A 131 -4.56 -7.80 -12.02
C SER A 131 -5.58 -7.38 -13.08
N ASP A 132 -6.79 -7.93 -13.01
CA ASP A 132 -7.90 -7.60 -13.92
C ASP A 132 -8.38 -6.14 -13.75
N MET A 133 -8.25 -5.59 -12.54
CA MET A 133 -8.53 -4.18 -12.23
C MET A 133 -7.39 -3.21 -12.62
N GLY A 134 -6.24 -3.73 -13.11
CA GLY A 134 -5.11 -2.88 -13.51
C GLY A 134 -3.97 -2.77 -12.51
N TYR A 135 -4.01 -3.49 -11.40
CA TYR A 135 -2.89 -3.60 -10.46
C TYR A 135 -1.82 -4.53 -11.02
N LYS A 136 -0.97 -4.00 -11.89
CA LYS A 136 0.04 -4.79 -12.62
C LYS A 136 1.32 -5.02 -11.83
N TYR A 137 1.52 -4.30 -10.74
CA TYR A 137 2.63 -4.51 -9.81
C TYR A 137 2.08 -4.86 -8.43
N GLN A 138 2.24 -6.11 -8.04
CA GLN A 138 1.80 -6.63 -6.74
C GLN A 138 3.02 -7.14 -5.98
N PHE A 139 3.15 -6.75 -4.72
CA PHE A 139 4.31 -7.09 -3.91
C PHE A 139 3.90 -7.48 -2.50
N ILE A 140 4.77 -8.24 -1.84
CA ILE A 140 4.57 -8.73 -0.49
C ILE A 140 5.64 -8.09 0.41
N THR A 141 5.25 -7.13 1.22
CA THR A 141 6.16 -6.49 2.17
C THR A 141 6.56 -7.49 3.26
N LEU A 142 7.81 -7.39 3.74
CA LEU A 142 8.32 -8.18 4.85
C LEU A 142 8.30 -9.71 4.63
N ALA A 143 8.07 -10.19 3.42
CA ALA A 143 7.97 -11.63 3.13
C ALA A 143 9.23 -12.39 3.59
N GLY A 144 10.41 -11.84 3.30
CA GLY A 144 11.68 -12.45 3.71
C GLY A 144 11.85 -12.56 5.22
N ILE A 145 11.57 -11.47 5.95
CA ILE A 145 11.70 -11.48 7.42
C ILE A 145 10.67 -12.40 8.09
N HIS A 146 9.41 -12.41 7.59
CA HIS A 146 8.39 -13.32 8.10
C HIS A 146 8.76 -14.78 7.86
N SER A 147 9.27 -15.10 6.67
CA SER A 147 9.75 -16.45 6.35
C SER A 147 10.91 -16.86 7.26
N MET A 148 11.87 -15.97 7.47
CA MET A 148 13.00 -16.22 8.37
C MET A 148 12.52 -16.44 9.81
N TRP A 149 11.65 -15.62 10.35
CA TRP A 149 11.13 -15.76 11.71
C TRP A 149 10.34 -17.05 11.89
N PHE A 150 9.50 -17.40 10.93
CA PHE A 150 8.75 -18.65 10.96
C PHE A 150 9.69 -19.86 11.00
N ASN A 151 10.66 -19.91 10.10
CA ASN A 151 11.62 -21.01 10.05
C ASN A 151 12.49 -21.09 11.33
N MET A 152 12.92 -19.95 11.87
CA MET A 152 13.69 -19.93 13.13
C MET A 152 12.84 -20.36 14.33
N PHE A 153 11.56 -19.97 14.36
CA PHE A 153 10.64 -20.43 15.39
C PHE A 153 10.40 -21.94 15.29
N ASP A 154 10.13 -22.46 14.10
CA ASP A 154 9.92 -23.88 13.85
C ASP A 154 11.16 -24.71 14.26
N LEU A 155 12.36 -24.26 13.86
CA LEU A 155 13.62 -24.87 14.29
C LEU A 155 13.78 -24.83 15.82
N SER A 156 13.40 -23.75 16.49
CA SER A 156 13.49 -23.66 17.95
C SER A 156 12.60 -24.68 18.66
N LEU A 157 11.43 -25.00 18.10
CA LEU A 157 10.54 -26.02 18.66
C LEU A 157 11.19 -27.42 18.65
N ILE A 158 11.94 -27.75 17.61
CA ILE A 158 12.68 -29.02 17.54
C ILE A 158 13.70 -29.12 18.68
N HIS A 159 14.46 -28.02 18.92
CA HIS A 159 15.46 -28.00 20.02
C HIS A 159 14.82 -28.02 21.41
N ILE A 160 13.63 -27.44 21.58
CA ILE A 160 12.90 -27.44 22.85
C ILE A 160 12.24 -28.81 23.11
N SER A 161 11.64 -29.41 22.10
CA SER A 161 10.83 -30.63 22.22
C SER A 161 11.67 -31.91 22.23
N GLU A 162 12.84 -31.92 21.57
CA GLU A 162 13.71 -33.07 21.43
C GLU A 162 15.20 -32.77 21.71
N PRO A 163 15.54 -32.27 22.92
CA PRO A 163 16.92 -31.84 23.22
C PRO A 163 17.93 -32.99 23.20
N THR A 164 17.45 -34.24 23.27
CA THR A 164 18.31 -35.46 23.32
C THR A 164 18.77 -35.94 21.95
N ARG A 165 18.14 -35.57 20.85
CA ARG A 165 18.55 -35.97 19.49
C ARG A 165 19.86 -35.31 19.02
N GLN A 166 20.27 -34.21 19.62
CA GLN A 166 21.52 -33.54 19.29
C GLN A 166 22.76 -34.15 19.96
N ALA A 167 22.60 -35.01 20.95
CA ALA A 167 23.72 -35.64 21.66
C ALA A 167 24.27 -36.89 20.94
N GLU A 168 23.63 -37.31 19.84
CA GLU A 168 23.99 -38.54 19.10
C GLU A 168 24.68 -38.25 17.75
N ILE A 169 25.03 -36.99 17.46
CA ILE A 169 25.86 -36.60 16.32
C ILE A 169 27.23 -36.19 16.84
#